data_9239e259b870b8c004a5d5dc96153dc1
#
_entry.id   9239e259b870b8c004a5d5dc96153dc1
#
_cell.length_a   1.000
_cell.length_b   1.000
_cell.length_c   1.000
_cell.angle_alpha   90.00
_cell.angle_beta   90.00
_cell.angle_gamma   90.00
#
_symmetry.space_group_name_H-M   'P 1'
#
loop_
_entity.id
_entity.type
_entity.pdbx_description
1 polymer ?
#
loop_
_entity_poly.entity_id
_entity_poly.type
_entity_poly.pdbx_seq_one_letter_code
_entity_poly.pdbx_strand_id
1 'polypeptide(L)'
;GNPNAVTGNTNLDTKGTGSGSSSAYYWAGAAYWANTQPIRMDTKTVDGRSQSMKDIRVKTFTIDVDEGGNGSIDSNTRRIKPRNSSFFLAGKYGWFNDANEDGNPFKTSGGSVSNQEWEDSTTPTIPDGYVLASQAQRMIEGIRKFFGAVSAQSGTVSASAVSSQRFTARSPNGDFYSPSFSSGDWSGTVIKSGLKLNTTTNAVESLSTVVWDAGQILTAGSILAASDTSADPYLKPGERKIFTYRREGSSPAIAFTSANLTQFDTAMRNALNNSPVDNSTDNLGSERVDYLRGVRIQENATTNAFRRRASVMGDIINSGPVFKKEADANLAGDSDYPAFAKTTASRTAAVYFGANDGMLHAMRASDGKELFAYVPLAVAANLNRLTSKSYQHTPYVDGVPRVGEAKIGTKWRTVLASGMGGGAQGVFALDVTDPDHFEDGSTGQGKVLFEFTDQDDPRMGNVLTQ
;
A
#
# COMPACT_ATOMS: atom_id res chain seq x y z
N GLY A 1 -37.46 -0.77 -10.75
CA GLY A 1 -37.77 -0.74 -12.16
C GLY A 1 -37.44 -2.03 -12.88
N ASN A 2 -37.94 -2.22 -14.08
CA ASN A 2 -37.59 -3.37 -14.92
C ASN A 2 -36.24 -3.08 -15.62
N PRO A 3 -35.19 -3.88 -15.41
CA PRO A 3 -33.90 -3.66 -16.06
C PRO A 3 -33.99 -3.61 -17.60
N ASN A 4 -34.89 -4.40 -18.18
CA ASN A 4 -35.12 -4.40 -19.63
C ASN A 4 -35.64 -3.03 -20.15
N ALA A 5 -36.46 -2.37 -19.36
CA ALA A 5 -36.98 -1.04 -19.72
C ALA A 5 -35.92 0.06 -19.59
N VAL A 6 -34.94 -0.15 -18.72
CA VAL A 6 -33.90 0.86 -18.44
C VAL A 6 -32.80 0.84 -19.49
N THR A 7 -32.37 -0.36 -19.89
CA THR A 7 -31.20 -0.50 -20.79
C THR A 7 -31.57 -0.58 -22.26
N GLY A 8 -32.85 -0.78 -22.58
CA GLY A 8 -33.30 -0.95 -23.98
C GLY A 8 -32.73 -2.20 -24.68
N ASN A 9 -32.11 -3.11 -23.94
CA ASN A 9 -31.47 -4.31 -24.49
C ASN A 9 -32.38 -5.52 -24.38
N THR A 10 -32.69 -6.15 -25.50
CA THR A 10 -33.55 -7.34 -25.58
C THR A 10 -32.90 -8.63 -25.05
N ASN A 11 -31.58 -8.63 -24.85
CA ASN A 11 -30.80 -9.75 -24.30
C ASN A 11 -30.62 -9.68 -22.79
N LEU A 12 -31.34 -8.81 -22.10
CA LEU A 12 -31.36 -8.79 -20.67
C LEU A 12 -31.96 -10.04 -20.07
N ASP A 13 -31.55 -10.35 -18.84
CA ASP A 13 -32.05 -11.50 -18.11
C ASP A 13 -33.57 -11.44 -18.04
N THR A 14 -34.21 -12.45 -18.60
CA THR A 14 -35.66 -12.56 -18.64
C THR A 14 -36.18 -13.04 -17.30
N LYS A 15 -37.40 -12.65 -16.98
CA LYS A 15 -38.09 -13.12 -15.79
C LYS A 15 -38.08 -14.64 -15.76
N GLY A 16 -37.52 -15.23 -14.70
CA GLY A 16 -37.66 -16.67 -14.44
C GLY A 16 -39.13 -17.05 -14.22
N THR A 17 -39.53 -18.23 -14.63
CA THR A 17 -40.90 -18.70 -14.52
C THR A 17 -41.31 -19.14 -13.12
N GLY A 18 -40.46 -18.94 -12.09
CA GLY A 18 -40.71 -19.26 -10.69
C GLY A 18 -41.50 -18.20 -9.95
N SER A 19 -42.31 -18.58 -8.95
CA SER A 19 -43.20 -17.73 -8.19
C SER A 19 -42.53 -16.68 -7.30
N GLY A 20 -41.19 -16.67 -7.20
CA GLY A 20 -40.41 -15.66 -6.45
C GLY A 20 -39.81 -14.54 -7.29
N SER A 21 -40.07 -14.52 -8.56
CA SER A 21 -39.32 -13.72 -9.54
C SER A 21 -39.58 -12.21 -9.54
N SER A 22 -40.67 -11.73 -8.99
CA SER A 22 -40.94 -10.28 -8.96
C SER A 22 -39.99 -9.52 -8.01
N SER A 23 -39.65 -10.11 -6.88
CA SER A 23 -38.74 -9.50 -5.90
C SER A 23 -37.31 -9.39 -6.44
N ALA A 24 -36.84 -10.33 -7.25
CA ALA A 24 -35.52 -10.27 -7.87
C ALA A 24 -35.35 -9.03 -8.76
N TYR A 25 -36.39 -8.64 -9.50
CA TYR A 25 -36.36 -7.44 -10.34
C TYR A 25 -36.34 -6.14 -9.53
N TYR A 26 -37.04 -6.10 -8.40
CA TYR A 26 -37.00 -4.92 -7.52
C TYR A 26 -35.59 -4.71 -6.94
N TRP A 27 -34.93 -5.78 -6.53
CA TRP A 27 -33.55 -5.72 -6.04
C TRP A 27 -32.57 -5.26 -7.13
N ALA A 28 -32.66 -5.87 -8.30
CA ALA A 28 -31.84 -5.48 -9.44
C ALA A 28 -32.09 -4.03 -9.86
N GLY A 29 -33.35 -3.60 -9.87
CA GLY A 29 -33.71 -2.20 -10.16
C GLY A 29 -33.21 -1.21 -9.14
N ALA A 30 -33.28 -1.54 -7.86
CA ALA A 30 -32.75 -0.70 -6.78
C ALA A 30 -31.22 -0.63 -6.85
N ALA A 31 -30.55 -1.76 -7.03
CA ALA A 31 -29.09 -1.83 -7.18
C ALA A 31 -28.62 -1.06 -8.41
N TYR A 32 -29.30 -1.20 -9.56
CA TYR A 32 -29.02 -0.44 -10.77
C TYR A 32 -29.17 1.07 -10.53
N TRP A 33 -30.29 1.49 -9.95
CA TRP A 33 -30.55 2.89 -9.68
C TRP A 33 -29.45 3.48 -8.77
N ALA A 34 -29.09 2.77 -7.72
CA ALA A 34 -28.07 3.21 -6.76
C ALA A 34 -26.67 3.28 -7.39
N ASN A 35 -26.38 2.44 -8.40
CA ASN A 35 -25.12 2.47 -9.14
C ASN A 35 -25.06 3.55 -10.21
N THR A 36 -26.19 3.90 -10.83
CA THR A 36 -26.23 4.85 -11.97
C THR A 36 -26.68 6.25 -11.57
N GLN A 37 -27.42 6.39 -10.46
CA GLN A 37 -27.91 7.68 -10.01
C GLN A 37 -27.17 8.15 -8.76
N PRO A 38 -26.84 9.44 -8.66
CA PRO A 38 -26.24 10.00 -7.47
C PRO A 38 -27.21 9.90 -6.29
N ILE A 39 -26.70 9.47 -5.15
CA ILE A 39 -27.49 9.40 -3.89
C ILE A 39 -27.72 10.77 -3.26
N ARG A 40 -26.97 11.78 -3.70
CA ARG A 40 -27.09 13.17 -3.28
C ARG A 40 -26.97 14.09 -4.48
N MET A 41 -27.86 15.06 -4.53
CA MET A 41 -27.90 16.09 -5.60
C MET A 41 -27.42 17.45 -5.12
N ASP A 42 -27.20 17.58 -3.81
CA ASP A 42 -26.80 18.82 -3.16
C ASP A 42 -25.31 19.13 -3.38
N THR A 43 -25.01 20.38 -3.24
CA THR A 43 -23.64 20.88 -3.14
C THR A 43 -23.37 21.14 -1.67
N LYS A 44 -22.33 20.50 -1.12
CA LYS A 44 -21.92 20.71 0.27
C LYS A 44 -20.81 21.75 0.30
N THR A 45 -20.94 22.75 1.14
CA THR A 45 -19.86 23.69 1.41
C THR A 45 -19.14 23.27 2.68
N VAL A 46 -17.84 22.93 2.55
CA VAL A 46 -16.96 22.60 3.66
C VAL A 46 -15.78 23.56 3.58
N ASP A 47 -15.50 24.27 4.66
CA ASP A 47 -14.42 25.26 4.75
C ASP A 47 -14.43 26.31 3.61
N GLY A 48 -15.63 26.79 3.26
CA GLY A 48 -15.82 27.77 2.19
C GLY A 48 -15.70 27.23 0.76
N ARG A 49 -15.52 25.90 0.59
CA ARG A 49 -15.45 25.25 -0.73
C ARG A 49 -16.75 24.51 -1.03
N SER A 50 -17.31 24.77 -2.17
CA SER A 50 -18.47 24.04 -2.68
C SER A 50 -18.03 22.77 -3.39
N GLN A 51 -18.40 21.62 -2.83
CA GLN A 51 -18.17 20.31 -3.42
C GLN A 51 -19.50 19.72 -3.91
N SER A 52 -19.55 19.40 -5.20
CA SER A 52 -20.70 18.69 -5.78
C SER A 52 -20.72 17.26 -5.24
N MET A 53 -21.88 16.82 -4.75
CA MET A 53 -22.08 15.44 -4.28
C MET A 53 -22.71 14.54 -5.36
N LYS A 54 -22.81 15.04 -6.60
CA LYS A 54 -23.46 14.32 -7.71
C LYS A 54 -22.74 13.06 -8.17
N ASP A 55 -21.46 12.88 -7.77
CA ASP A 55 -20.67 11.71 -8.15
C ASP A 55 -20.74 10.58 -7.12
N ILE A 56 -21.46 10.79 -6.01
CA ILE A 56 -21.59 9.75 -4.98
C ILE A 56 -22.69 8.77 -5.38
N ARG A 57 -22.27 7.52 -5.66
CA ARG A 57 -23.13 6.40 -6.03
C ARG A 57 -22.91 5.23 -5.07
N VAL A 58 -23.83 4.26 -5.06
CA VAL A 58 -23.71 3.06 -4.23
C VAL A 58 -23.48 1.86 -5.12
N LYS A 59 -22.36 1.19 -4.96
CA LYS A 59 -22.10 -0.11 -5.57
C LYS A 59 -22.69 -1.23 -4.70
N THR A 60 -23.31 -2.21 -5.33
CA THR A 60 -23.92 -3.36 -4.66
C THR A 60 -23.17 -4.62 -4.99
N PHE A 61 -22.46 -5.16 -4.01
CA PHE A 61 -21.80 -6.46 -4.10
C PHE A 61 -22.63 -7.53 -3.37
N THR A 62 -22.72 -8.74 -3.92
CA THR A 62 -23.54 -9.79 -3.37
C THR A 62 -22.79 -11.11 -3.20
N ILE A 63 -23.05 -11.78 -2.07
CA ILE A 63 -22.55 -13.11 -1.78
C ILE A 63 -23.75 -14.02 -1.63
N ASP A 64 -23.87 -15.03 -2.50
CA ASP A 64 -24.96 -15.99 -2.54
C ASP A 64 -24.48 -17.31 -1.94
N VAL A 65 -25.12 -17.75 -0.84
CA VAL A 65 -24.71 -18.96 -0.12
C VAL A 65 -25.32 -20.25 -0.68
N ASP A 66 -26.01 -20.18 -1.84
CA ASP A 66 -26.59 -21.32 -2.53
C ASP A 66 -27.54 -22.14 -1.62
N GLU A 67 -28.39 -21.45 -0.89
CA GLU A 67 -29.42 -22.09 -0.07
C GLU A 67 -30.53 -22.70 -0.96
N GLY A 68 -30.24 -23.77 -1.68
CA GLY A 68 -31.11 -24.49 -2.62
C GLY A 68 -32.59 -24.38 -2.37
N GLY A 69 -33.23 -23.26 -2.73
CA GLY A 69 -34.60 -23.02 -2.28
C GLY A 69 -35.55 -22.24 -3.18
N ASN A 70 -35.11 -21.64 -4.27
CA ASN A 70 -36.05 -20.82 -5.07
C ASN A 70 -36.21 -21.25 -6.53
N GLY A 71 -36.64 -22.46 -6.74
CA GLY A 71 -37.47 -22.79 -7.92
C GLY A 71 -36.78 -22.88 -9.27
N SER A 72 -35.51 -22.70 -9.41
CA SER A 72 -34.75 -22.88 -10.65
C SER A 72 -33.48 -23.66 -10.40
N ILE A 73 -33.65 -24.83 -9.80
CA ILE A 73 -32.55 -25.78 -9.59
C ILE A 73 -32.25 -26.41 -10.94
N ASP A 74 -31.01 -26.38 -11.39
CA ASP A 74 -30.56 -27.22 -12.47
C ASP A 74 -30.73 -28.67 -12.05
N SER A 75 -31.55 -29.40 -12.80
CA SER A 75 -31.89 -30.80 -12.48
C SER A 75 -30.69 -31.73 -12.46
N ASN A 76 -29.59 -31.35 -13.14
CA ASN A 76 -28.37 -32.16 -13.24
C ASN A 76 -27.38 -31.84 -12.13
N THR A 77 -27.30 -30.57 -11.70
CA THR A 77 -26.30 -30.12 -10.72
C THR A 77 -26.91 -29.77 -9.36
N ARG A 78 -28.22 -29.71 -9.23
CA ARG A 78 -28.98 -29.27 -8.05
C ARG A 78 -28.61 -27.86 -7.57
N ARG A 79 -28.07 -27.03 -8.44
CA ARG A 79 -27.72 -25.66 -8.16
C ARG A 79 -28.75 -24.72 -8.74
N ILE A 80 -29.00 -23.60 -8.01
CA ILE A 80 -29.79 -22.50 -8.55
C ILE A 80 -29.07 -22.00 -9.80
N LYS A 81 -29.80 -21.84 -10.90
CA LYS A 81 -29.24 -21.17 -12.07
C LYS A 81 -28.93 -19.75 -11.65
N PRO A 82 -27.64 -19.27 -11.67
CA PRO A 82 -27.28 -17.97 -11.17
C PRO A 82 -28.14 -16.84 -11.74
N ARG A 83 -28.52 -16.94 -13.01
CA ARG A 83 -29.35 -15.96 -13.74
C ARG A 83 -30.72 -15.67 -13.11
N ASN A 84 -31.22 -16.53 -12.25
CA ASN A 84 -32.52 -16.38 -11.60
C ASN A 84 -32.39 -15.97 -10.14
N SER A 85 -31.18 -15.90 -9.61
CA SER A 85 -30.93 -15.41 -8.25
C SER A 85 -31.09 -13.91 -8.20
N SER A 86 -31.80 -13.42 -7.16
CA SER A 86 -31.88 -11.98 -6.87
C SER A 86 -30.52 -11.39 -6.55
N PHE A 87 -29.63 -12.18 -5.92
CA PHE A 87 -28.27 -11.78 -5.62
C PHE A 87 -27.42 -11.64 -6.89
N PHE A 88 -27.56 -12.58 -7.84
CA PHE A 88 -26.88 -12.50 -9.13
C PHE A 88 -27.26 -11.22 -9.88
N LEU A 89 -28.57 -10.95 -10.00
CA LEU A 89 -29.05 -9.77 -10.70
C LEU A 89 -28.67 -8.46 -9.99
N ALA A 90 -28.74 -8.43 -8.66
CA ALA A 90 -28.33 -7.26 -7.89
C ALA A 90 -26.81 -6.99 -8.01
N GLY A 91 -25.97 -8.03 -7.99
CA GLY A 91 -24.53 -7.89 -8.22
C GLY A 91 -24.21 -7.45 -9.65
N LYS A 92 -24.92 -7.99 -10.65
CA LYS A 92 -24.74 -7.60 -12.05
C LYS A 92 -25.06 -6.13 -12.31
N TYR A 93 -26.22 -5.68 -11.90
CA TYR A 93 -26.70 -4.33 -12.17
C TYR A 93 -26.23 -3.28 -11.15
N GLY A 94 -25.82 -3.71 -9.97
CA GLY A 94 -25.37 -2.83 -8.91
C GLY A 94 -23.86 -2.62 -8.81
N TRP A 95 -23.08 -3.39 -9.57
CA TRP A 95 -21.61 -3.32 -9.48
C TRP A 95 -20.91 -2.99 -10.80
N PHE A 96 -21.59 -3.07 -11.95
CA PHE A 96 -20.94 -2.86 -13.23
C PHE A 96 -20.17 -1.54 -13.29
N ASN A 97 -19.10 -1.55 -14.07
CA ASN A 97 -18.27 -0.38 -14.31
C ASN A 97 -18.72 0.32 -15.58
N ASP A 98 -19.49 1.39 -15.41
CA ASP A 98 -19.98 2.22 -16.51
C ASP A 98 -18.83 3.08 -17.08
N ALA A 99 -17.99 2.46 -17.90
CA ALA A 99 -16.76 3.09 -18.40
C ALA A 99 -17.03 4.14 -19.49
N ASN A 100 -18.19 4.06 -20.15
CA ASN A 100 -18.61 5.00 -21.19
C ASN A 100 -19.67 5.99 -20.72
N GLU A 101 -20.07 5.93 -19.43
CA GLU A 101 -21.04 6.82 -18.78
C GLU A 101 -22.43 6.83 -19.43
N ASP A 102 -22.82 5.74 -20.12
CA ASP A 102 -24.14 5.62 -20.77
C ASP A 102 -25.20 4.99 -19.87
N GLY A 103 -24.84 4.56 -18.68
CA GLY A 103 -25.71 3.87 -17.73
C GLY A 103 -26.11 2.45 -18.17
N ASN A 104 -25.50 1.91 -19.20
CA ASN A 104 -25.84 0.61 -19.79
C ASN A 104 -24.76 -0.42 -19.49
N PRO A 105 -25.03 -1.48 -18.72
CA PRO A 105 -24.03 -2.51 -18.43
C PRO A 105 -23.59 -3.33 -19.64
N PHE A 106 -24.20 -3.12 -20.80
CA PHE A 106 -23.90 -3.80 -22.06
C PHE A 106 -23.20 -2.86 -23.02
N LYS A 107 -21.93 -2.65 -22.82
CA LYS A 107 -21.10 -1.79 -23.66
C LYS A 107 -21.21 -2.20 -25.12
N THR A 108 -21.59 -1.28 -25.98
CA THR A 108 -21.58 -1.43 -27.43
C THR A 108 -20.32 -0.83 -28.01
N SER A 109 -19.42 -1.66 -28.53
CA SER A 109 -18.29 -1.23 -29.34
C SER A 109 -18.61 -1.52 -30.80
N GLY A 110 -18.76 -0.47 -31.62
CA GLY A 110 -19.03 -0.63 -33.05
C GLY A 110 -20.35 -1.35 -33.40
N GLY A 111 -21.37 -1.25 -32.53
CA GLY A 111 -22.69 -1.86 -32.74
C GLY A 111 -22.84 -3.28 -32.19
N SER A 112 -21.80 -3.85 -31.60
CA SER A 112 -21.87 -5.19 -30.97
C SER A 112 -22.10 -5.05 -29.46
N VAL A 113 -23.00 -5.87 -28.92
CA VAL A 113 -23.23 -5.96 -27.46
C VAL A 113 -22.01 -6.62 -26.80
N SER A 114 -21.51 -6.00 -25.74
CA SER A 114 -20.37 -6.48 -24.97
C SER A 114 -20.74 -6.61 -23.49
N ASN A 115 -20.22 -7.62 -22.82
CA ASN A 115 -20.43 -7.86 -21.39
C ASN A 115 -19.27 -7.31 -20.52
N GLN A 116 -18.31 -6.63 -21.11
CA GLN A 116 -17.06 -6.22 -20.43
C GLN A 116 -17.26 -5.33 -19.20
N GLU A 117 -18.37 -4.62 -19.09
CA GLU A 117 -18.62 -3.73 -17.96
C GLU A 117 -19.19 -4.43 -16.72
N TRP A 118 -19.76 -5.62 -16.88
CA TRP A 118 -20.37 -6.33 -15.75
C TRP A 118 -19.80 -7.73 -15.49
N GLU A 119 -19.12 -8.32 -16.46
CA GLU A 119 -18.67 -9.72 -16.45
C GLU A 119 -17.27 -9.84 -15.88
N ASP A 120 -17.07 -10.80 -14.99
CA ASP A 120 -15.75 -11.13 -14.46
C ASP A 120 -14.84 -11.63 -15.58
N SER A 121 -13.69 -10.98 -15.77
CA SER A 121 -12.75 -11.30 -16.85
C SER A 121 -12.13 -12.69 -16.74
N THR A 122 -12.16 -13.30 -15.56
CA THR A 122 -11.60 -14.64 -15.29
C THR A 122 -12.67 -15.74 -15.35
N THR A 123 -13.93 -15.36 -15.12
CA THR A 123 -15.06 -16.30 -15.10
C THR A 123 -16.21 -15.73 -15.94
N PRO A 124 -16.17 -15.92 -17.27
CA PRO A 124 -17.22 -15.43 -18.17
C PRO A 124 -18.62 -15.84 -17.72
N THR A 125 -19.61 -14.98 -17.96
CA THR A 125 -21.03 -15.10 -17.56
C THR A 125 -21.33 -14.90 -16.08
N ILE A 126 -20.32 -14.68 -15.22
CA ILE A 126 -20.50 -14.35 -13.81
C ILE A 126 -20.27 -12.84 -13.62
N PRO A 127 -21.15 -12.13 -12.91
CA PRO A 127 -20.93 -10.71 -12.64
C PRO A 127 -19.73 -10.46 -11.70
N ASP A 128 -18.99 -9.41 -11.94
CA ASP A 128 -17.92 -8.94 -11.06
C ASP A 128 -18.38 -8.70 -9.62
N GLY A 129 -19.60 -8.20 -9.47
CA GLY A 129 -20.23 -7.91 -8.17
C GLY A 129 -20.91 -9.11 -7.50
N TYR A 130 -20.72 -10.34 -8.00
CA TYR A 130 -21.39 -11.52 -7.47
C TYR A 130 -20.41 -12.64 -7.13
N VAL A 131 -20.62 -13.27 -5.99
CA VAL A 131 -19.89 -14.48 -5.58
C VAL A 131 -20.86 -15.56 -5.12
N LEU A 132 -20.75 -16.75 -5.71
CA LEU A 132 -21.45 -17.94 -5.24
C LEU A 132 -20.60 -18.64 -4.17
N ALA A 133 -20.99 -18.51 -2.92
CA ALA A 133 -20.28 -19.02 -1.76
C ALA A 133 -20.90 -20.32 -1.23
N SER A 134 -20.90 -21.37 -2.04
CA SER A 134 -21.42 -22.69 -1.64
C SER A 134 -20.57 -23.42 -0.60
N GLN A 135 -19.39 -22.91 -0.28
CA GLN A 135 -18.46 -23.45 0.70
C GLN A 135 -17.79 -22.30 1.49
N ALA A 136 -17.41 -22.54 2.74
CA ALA A 136 -16.77 -21.53 3.60
C ALA A 136 -15.53 -20.87 2.96
N GLN A 137 -14.71 -21.65 2.24
CA GLN A 137 -13.55 -21.13 1.54
C GLN A 137 -13.93 -20.11 0.45
N ARG A 138 -14.96 -20.39 -0.33
CA ARG A 138 -15.47 -19.48 -1.38
C ARG A 138 -16.10 -18.21 -0.80
N MET A 139 -16.71 -18.31 0.38
CA MET A 139 -17.22 -17.14 1.11
C MET A 139 -16.07 -16.23 1.52
N ILE A 140 -14.97 -16.79 2.06
CA ILE A 140 -13.77 -16.02 2.42
C ILE A 140 -13.15 -15.37 1.18
N GLU A 141 -13.06 -16.08 0.08
CA GLU A 141 -12.55 -15.54 -1.20
C GLU A 141 -13.45 -14.42 -1.74
N GLY A 142 -14.77 -14.57 -1.63
CA GLY A 142 -15.74 -13.54 -2.01
C GLY A 142 -15.62 -12.28 -1.18
N ILE A 143 -15.49 -12.42 0.14
CA ILE A 143 -15.27 -11.30 1.06
C ILE A 143 -13.95 -10.60 0.74
N ARG A 144 -12.88 -11.34 0.49
CA ARG A 144 -11.58 -10.77 0.08
C ARG A 144 -11.67 -10.03 -1.26
N LYS A 145 -12.36 -10.61 -2.27
CA LYS A 145 -12.61 -9.94 -3.56
C LYS A 145 -13.34 -8.62 -3.37
N PHE A 146 -14.39 -8.60 -2.53
CA PHE A 146 -15.14 -7.39 -2.22
C PHE A 146 -14.27 -6.31 -1.57
N PHE A 147 -13.59 -6.64 -0.47
CA PHE A 147 -12.72 -5.67 0.19
C PHE A 147 -11.56 -5.22 -0.70
N GLY A 148 -11.00 -6.10 -1.53
CA GLY A 148 -10.00 -5.77 -2.52
C GLY A 148 -10.52 -4.74 -3.55
N ALA A 149 -11.71 -4.96 -4.08
CA ALA A 149 -12.34 -4.07 -5.05
C ALA A 149 -12.72 -2.71 -4.42
N VAL A 150 -13.24 -2.70 -3.18
CA VAL A 150 -13.54 -1.46 -2.44
C VAL A 150 -12.26 -0.66 -2.18
N SER A 151 -11.19 -1.32 -1.77
CA SER A 151 -9.92 -0.64 -1.51
C SER A 151 -9.23 -0.16 -2.79
N ALA A 152 -9.41 -0.83 -3.92
CA ALA A 152 -8.91 -0.38 -5.22
C ALA A 152 -9.68 0.86 -5.74
N GLN A 153 -10.94 1.02 -5.37
CA GLN A 153 -11.75 2.20 -5.71
C GLN A 153 -11.58 3.36 -4.71
N SER A 154 -11.39 3.04 -3.44
CA SER A 154 -10.97 4.00 -2.43
C SER A 154 -9.45 3.91 -2.34
N GLY A 155 -8.73 4.79 -3.03
CA GLY A 155 -7.34 5.04 -2.71
C GLY A 155 -7.28 5.43 -1.23
N THR A 156 -6.99 4.47 -0.35
CA THR A 156 -6.83 4.74 1.06
C THR A 156 -5.56 5.55 1.21
N VAL A 157 -5.74 6.83 1.43
CA VAL A 157 -4.66 7.77 1.69
C VAL A 157 -4.42 7.74 3.19
N SER A 158 -3.31 7.18 3.62
CA SER A 158 -2.80 7.39 4.96
C SER A 158 -2.30 8.85 5.08
N ALA A 159 -1.95 9.28 6.29
CA ALA A 159 -1.54 10.66 6.54
C ALA A 159 -0.46 11.12 5.54
N SER A 160 -0.71 12.22 4.85
CA SER A 160 0.19 12.78 3.84
C SER A 160 1.11 13.83 4.44
N ALA A 161 2.27 14.04 3.84
CA ALA A 161 3.22 15.09 4.26
C ALA A 161 3.34 16.20 3.22
N VAL A 162 3.70 17.38 3.69
CA VAL A 162 4.02 18.53 2.85
C VAL A 162 5.46 19.01 3.13
N SER A 163 6.13 19.53 2.09
CA SER A 163 7.48 20.06 2.22
C SER A 163 7.52 21.41 2.93
N SER A 164 6.40 22.12 3.00
CA SER A 164 6.27 23.41 3.68
C SER A 164 4.89 23.55 4.29
N GLN A 165 4.86 23.97 5.55
CA GLN A 165 3.60 24.32 6.24
C GLN A 165 3.17 25.78 5.97
N ARG A 166 3.98 26.55 5.26
CA ARG A 166 3.73 27.97 5.01
C ARG A 166 3.93 28.30 3.54
N PHE A 167 2.84 28.64 2.87
CA PHE A 167 2.83 29.16 1.51
C PHE A 167 2.69 30.68 1.54
N THR A 168 3.49 31.37 0.78
CA THR A 168 3.44 32.83 0.64
C THR A 168 3.54 33.23 -0.83
N ALA A 169 3.17 34.47 -1.16
CA ALA A 169 3.33 34.98 -2.53
C ALA A 169 4.79 34.93 -3.04
N ARG A 170 5.78 34.93 -2.13
CA ARG A 170 7.21 34.77 -2.46
C ARG A 170 7.66 33.32 -2.55
N SER A 171 6.94 32.39 -1.90
CA SER A 171 7.18 30.96 -1.95
C SER A 171 5.83 30.23 -2.17
N PRO A 172 5.29 30.33 -3.39
CA PRO A 172 3.94 29.82 -3.68
C PRO A 172 3.91 28.31 -3.95
N ASN A 173 5.05 27.68 -4.14
CA ASN A 173 5.16 26.27 -4.48
C ASN A 173 5.61 25.43 -3.28
N GLY A 174 5.13 24.20 -3.24
CA GLY A 174 5.54 23.18 -2.27
C GLY A 174 5.38 21.79 -2.86
N ASP A 175 5.84 20.82 -2.11
CA ASP A 175 5.72 19.40 -2.46
C ASP A 175 4.72 18.71 -1.53
N PHE A 176 3.99 17.77 -2.08
CA PHE A 176 3.03 16.93 -1.39
C PHE A 176 3.41 15.47 -1.58
N TYR A 177 3.54 14.75 -0.48
CA TYR A 177 3.90 13.35 -0.46
C TYR A 177 2.71 12.55 0.06
N SER A 178 2.10 11.76 -0.84
CA SER A 178 0.91 10.99 -0.55
C SER A 178 1.21 9.50 -0.62
N PRO A 179 1.10 8.77 0.49
CA PRO A 179 1.16 7.33 0.47
C PRO A 179 -0.14 6.77 -0.09
N SER A 180 -0.03 5.65 -0.80
CA SER A 180 -1.16 4.87 -1.24
C SER A 180 -0.81 3.39 -1.29
N PHE A 181 -1.82 2.53 -1.27
CA PHE A 181 -1.62 1.10 -1.36
C PHE A 181 -2.77 0.40 -2.08
N SER A 182 -2.50 -0.79 -2.58
CA SER A 182 -3.46 -1.72 -3.15
C SER A 182 -3.67 -2.90 -2.21
N SER A 183 -4.88 -3.11 -1.73
CA SER A 183 -5.21 -4.26 -0.89
C SER A 183 -5.35 -5.58 -1.67
N GLY A 184 -5.39 -5.51 -3.00
CA GLY A 184 -5.48 -6.70 -3.85
C GLY A 184 -4.22 -7.56 -3.81
N ASP A 185 -3.06 -6.91 -3.72
CA ASP A 185 -1.74 -7.56 -3.71
C ASP A 185 -0.81 -7.03 -2.60
N TRP A 186 -1.31 -6.11 -1.77
CA TRP A 186 -0.57 -5.47 -0.68
C TRP A 186 0.70 -4.77 -1.15
N SER A 187 0.62 -4.15 -2.33
CA SER A 187 1.64 -3.25 -2.84
C SER A 187 1.37 -1.82 -2.39
N GLY A 188 2.42 -1.05 -2.22
CA GLY A 188 2.32 0.34 -1.81
C GLY A 188 3.23 1.26 -2.58
N THR A 189 3.02 2.55 -2.38
CA THR A 189 3.89 3.60 -2.88
C THR A 189 3.73 4.89 -2.09
N VAL A 190 4.72 5.78 -2.19
CA VAL A 190 4.60 7.20 -1.89
C VAL A 190 4.76 7.96 -3.20
N ILE A 191 3.79 8.82 -3.48
CA ILE A 191 3.77 9.66 -4.68
C ILE A 191 4.10 11.08 -4.28
N LYS A 192 5.02 11.72 -5.02
CA LYS A 192 5.25 13.16 -4.92
C LYS A 192 4.45 13.88 -6.00
N SER A 193 3.70 14.88 -5.58
CA SER A 193 3.06 15.87 -6.47
C SER A 193 3.39 17.29 -6.01
N GLY A 194 3.14 18.28 -6.87
CA GLY A 194 3.33 19.68 -6.55
C GLY A 194 2.12 20.26 -5.79
N LEU A 195 2.40 21.24 -4.94
CA LEU A 195 1.39 22.16 -4.41
C LEU A 195 1.69 23.56 -4.90
N LYS A 196 0.64 24.35 -5.18
CA LYS A 196 0.76 25.74 -5.60
C LYS A 196 -0.24 26.61 -4.86
N LEU A 197 0.23 27.72 -4.33
CA LEU A 197 -0.65 28.78 -3.82
C LEU A 197 -1.25 29.54 -5.01
N ASN A 198 -2.56 29.49 -5.15
CA ASN A 198 -3.28 30.39 -6.04
C ASN A 198 -3.38 31.76 -5.37
N THR A 199 -2.63 32.72 -5.89
CA THR A 199 -2.55 34.07 -5.29
C THR A 199 -3.83 34.89 -5.47
N THR A 200 -4.73 34.48 -6.37
CA THR A 200 -6.02 35.13 -6.59
C THR A 200 -7.06 34.68 -5.58
N THR A 201 -7.12 33.36 -5.31
CA THR A 201 -8.11 32.77 -4.39
C THR A 201 -7.55 32.57 -2.98
N ASN A 202 -6.25 32.72 -2.80
CA ASN A 202 -5.49 32.42 -1.59
C ASN A 202 -5.65 30.96 -1.13
N ALA A 203 -5.94 30.06 -2.06
CA ALA A 203 -6.09 28.63 -1.81
C ALA A 203 -4.82 27.88 -2.24
N VAL A 204 -4.47 26.82 -1.49
CA VAL A 204 -3.42 25.89 -1.91
C VAL A 204 -4.05 24.81 -2.79
N GLU A 205 -3.56 24.65 -3.99
CA GLU A 205 -4.04 23.71 -4.99
C GLU A 205 -3.02 22.59 -5.19
N SER A 206 -3.48 21.33 -5.24
CA SER A 206 -2.64 20.21 -5.64
C SER A 206 -2.51 20.18 -7.15
N LEU A 207 -1.29 20.05 -7.63
CA LEU A 207 -1.04 19.81 -9.05
C LEU A 207 -1.25 18.31 -9.32
N SER A 208 -2.01 17.98 -10.35
CA SER A 208 -2.32 16.60 -10.74
C SER A 208 -1.12 15.83 -11.29
N THR A 209 0.00 16.51 -11.57
CA THR A 209 1.18 15.90 -12.16
C THR A 209 1.97 15.17 -11.08
N VAL A 210 2.15 13.86 -11.26
CA VAL A 210 3.07 13.04 -10.46
C VAL A 210 4.51 13.41 -10.85
N VAL A 211 5.32 13.81 -9.86
CA VAL A 211 6.74 14.11 -10.04
C VAL A 211 7.56 12.83 -9.97
N TRP A 212 7.28 12.01 -8.98
CA TRP A 212 7.85 10.67 -8.84
C TRP A 212 6.94 9.75 -8.01
N ASP A 213 7.13 8.43 -8.20
CA ASP A 213 6.42 7.35 -7.53
C ASP A 213 7.45 6.33 -7.02
N ALA A 214 7.57 6.22 -5.69
CA ALA A 214 8.58 5.39 -5.04
C ALA A 214 8.42 3.90 -5.35
N GLY A 215 7.18 3.39 -5.37
CA GLY A 215 6.89 2.00 -5.70
C GLY A 215 7.28 1.65 -7.13
N GLN A 216 7.00 2.54 -8.08
CA GLN A 216 7.43 2.38 -9.47
C GLN A 216 8.94 2.43 -9.62
N ILE A 217 9.62 3.35 -8.93
CA ILE A 217 11.09 3.49 -8.97
C ILE A 217 11.78 2.22 -8.47
N LEU A 218 11.38 1.70 -7.30
CA LEU A 218 11.96 0.46 -6.75
C LEU A 218 11.65 -0.75 -7.64
N THR A 219 10.44 -0.83 -8.19
CA THR A 219 10.04 -1.92 -9.07
C THR A 219 10.81 -1.87 -10.39
N ALA A 220 10.96 -0.70 -11.01
CA ALA A 220 11.76 -0.53 -12.22
C ALA A 220 13.24 -0.88 -12.00
N GLY A 221 13.82 -0.46 -10.87
CA GLY A 221 15.18 -0.87 -10.48
C GLY A 221 15.33 -2.39 -10.33
N SER A 222 14.29 -3.06 -9.83
CA SER A 222 14.31 -4.52 -9.60
C SER A 222 14.35 -5.38 -10.87
N ILE A 223 13.98 -4.80 -12.02
CA ILE A 223 13.96 -5.51 -13.32
C ILE A 223 15.09 -5.09 -14.24
N LEU A 224 16.00 -4.19 -13.81
CA LEU A 224 17.18 -3.85 -14.58
C LEU A 224 18.06 -5.09 -14.80
N ALA A 225 18.50 -5.31 -16.04
CA ALA A 225 19.41 -6.40 -16.36
C ALA A 225 20.78 -6.18 -15.70
N ALA A 226 21.54 -7.26 -15.52
CA ALA A 226 22.89 -7.17 -14.94
C ALA A 226 23.83 -6.28 -15.75
N SER A 227 23.64 -6.25 -17.08
CA SER A 227 24.38 -5.43 -18.03
C SER A 227 23.97 -3.95 -18.02
N ASP A 228 22.81 -3.62 -17.50
CA ASP A 228 22.32 -2.24 -17.52
C ASP A 228 23.13 -1.38 -16.55
N THR A 229 23.35 -0.14 -16.89
CA THR A 229 23.89 0.84 -15.95
C THR A 229 22.74 1.43 -15.15
N SER A 230 22.80 1.32 -13.82
CA SER A 230 21.84 1.99 -12.97
C SER A 230 22.01 3.49 -13.09
N ALA A 231 20.91 4.19 -13.29
CA ALA A 231 20.87 5.65 -13.34
C ALA A 231 19.82 6.16 -12.37
N ASP A 232 20.14 7.27 -11.68
CA ASP A 232 19.16 7.92 -10.81
C ASP A 232 17.82 8.12 -11.51
N PRO A 233 16.70 7.84 -10.84
CA PRO A 233 16.57 7.40 -9.45
C PRO A 233 16.58 5.86 -9.25
N TYR A 234 16.79 5.07 -10.29
CA TYR A 234 16.66 3.60 -10.27
C TYR A 234 17.90 2.94 -9.72
N LEU A 235 17.74 2.02 -8.80
CA LEU A 235 18.81 1.21 -8.21
C LEU A 235 18.53 -0.28 -8.42
N LYS A 236 19.52 -1.03 -8.83
CA LYS A 236 19.46 -2.50 -8.80
C LYS A 236 19.36 -2.98 -7.34
N PRO A 237 18.75 -4.15 -7.09
CA PRO A 237 18.67 -4.71 -5.74
C PRO A 237 20.02 -4.78 -5.00
N GLY A 238 21.10 -5.08 -5.72
CA GLY A 238 22.46 -5.13 -5.16
C GLY A 238 23.03 -3.77 -4.76
N GLU A 239 22.55 -2.68 -5.35
CA GLU A 239 23.03 -1.31 -5.11
C GLU A 239 22.25 -0.60 -4.00
N ARG A 240 21.08 -1.13 -3.59
CA ARG A 240 20.30 -0.58 -2.50
C ARG A 240 21.07 -0.68 -1.19
N LYS A 241 21.16 0.43 -0.47
CA LYS A 241 21.75 0.53 0.86
C LYS A 241 20.71 0.16 1.90
N ILE A 242 20.64 -1.11 2.26
CA ILE A 242 19.69 -1.61 3.27
C ILE A 242 20.48 -2.10 4.46
N PHE A 243 20.07 -1.72 5.68
CA PHE A 243 20.74 -2.05 6.93
C PHE A 243 19.76 -2.68 7.91
N THR A 244 20.31 -3.42 8.87
CA THR A 244 19.56 -3.97 10.00
C THR A 244 20.36 -3.81 11.28
N TYR A 245 19.68 -4.02 12.42
CA TYR A 245 20.31 -3.99 13.73
C TYR A 245 20.88 -5.37 14.10
N ARG A 246 21.96 -5.36 14.85
CA ARG A 246 22.45 -6.52 15.58
C ARG A 246 22.86 -6.14 16.99
N ARG A 247 22.53 -7.00 17.96
CA ARG A 247 22.87 -6.77 19.36
C ARG A 247 24.33 -7.03 19.68
N GLU A 248 24.95 -7.92 18.92
CA GLU A 248 26.33 -8.36 19.14
C GLU A 248 27.29 -7.80 18.09
N GLY A 249 28.51 -7.52 18.49
CA GLY A 249 29.57 -7.05 17.59
C GLY A 249 29.99 -5.60 17.86
N SER A 250 30.95 -5.13 17.07
CA SER A 250 31.56 -3.79 17.21
C SER A 250 30.71 -2.65 16.68
N SER A 251 29.70 -2.93 15.86
CA SER A 251 28.78 -1.97 15.32
C SER A 251 27.35 -2.46 15.50
N PRO A 252 26.40 -1.60 15.93
CA PRO A 252 25.00 -1.97 16.06
C PRO A 252 24.28 -2.13 14.72
N ALA A 253 24.88 -1.73 13.61
CA ALA A 253 24.32 -1.87 12.28
C ALA A 253 25.15 -2.79 11.41
N ILE A 254 24.47 -3.50 10.50
CA ILE A 254 25.10 -4.32 9.47
C ILE A 254 24.32 -4.19 8.17
N ALA A 255 25.01 -4.24 7.03
CA ALA A 255 24.35 -4.24 5.72
C ALA A 255 23.47 -5.50 5.56
N PHE A 256 22.21 -5.30 5.22
CA PHE A 256 21.21 -6.36 5.03
C PHE A 256 21.41 -6.99 3.64
N THR A 257 22.39 -7.87 3.54
CA THR A 257 22.77 -8.61 2.31
C THR A 257 22.81 -10.11 2.59
N SER A 258 22.57 -10.93 1.56
CA SER A 258 22.67 -12.39 1.67
C SER A 258 24.07 -12.85 2.10
N ALA A 259 25.11 -12.13 1.71
CA ALA A 259 26.49 -12.40 2.17
C ALA A 259 26.68 -12.22 3.69
N ASN A 260 25.89 -11.36 4.30
CA ASN A 260 25.98 -11.08 5.74
C ASN A 260 24.99 -11.91 6.60
N LEU A 261 24.22 -12.83 5.99
CA LEU A 261 23.18 -13.61 6.69
C LEU A 261 23.69 -14.29 7.95
N THR A 262 24.90 -14.85 7.93
CA THR A 262 25.51 -15.53 9.09
C THR A 262 25.88 -14.58 10.23
N GLN A 263 25.99 -13.30 9.95
CA GLN A 263 26.34 -12.25 10.90
C GLN A 263 25.12 -11.53 11.47
N PHE A 264 23.89 -11.81 10.95
CA PHE A 264 22.67 -11.25 11.47
C PHE A 264 22.41 -11.78 12.88
N ASP A 265 21.62 -11.02 13.65
CA ASP A 265 21.09 -11.49 14.92
C ASP A 265 20.47 -12.88 14.77
N THR A 266 20.67 -13.73 15.77
CA THR A 266 20.27 -15.16 15.72
C THR A 266 18.77 -15.32 15.45
N ALA A 267 17.93 -14.46 16.03
CA ALA A 267 16.49 -14.53 15.81
C ALA A 267 16.14 -14.22 14.33
N MET A 268 16.74 -13.20 13.77
CA MET A 268 16.54 -12.83 12.36
C MET A 268 17.03 -13.92 11.40
N ARG A 269 18.24 -14.44 11.65
CA ARG A 269 18.83 -15.50 10.82
C ARG A 269 17.97 -16.77 10.85
N ASN A 270 17.49 -17.18 12.01
CA ASN A 270 16.62 -18.35 12.14
C ASN A 270 15.28 -18.13 11.43
N ALA A 271 14.65 -16.99 11.63
CA ALA A 271 13.38 -16.67 10.94
C ALA A 271 13.54 -16.69 9.41
N LEU A 272 14.63 -16.11 8.89
CA LEU A 272 14.90 -16.12 7.45
C LEU A 272 15.19 -17.51 6.90
N ASN A 273 15.78 -18.43 7.69
CA ASN A 273 16.06 -19.81 7.28
C ASN A 273 14.90 -20.79 7.50
N ASN A 274 13.77 -20.31 8.00
CA ASN A 274 12.61 -21.14 8.26
C ASN A 274 11.49 -20.90 7.25
N SER A 275 10.81 -21.98 6.87
CA SER A 275 9.61 -21.97 6.03
C SER A 275 8.50 -21.14 6.67
N PRO A 276 7.84 -20.22 5.92
CA PRO A 276 6.71 -19.47 6.43
C PRO A 276 5.43 -20.31 6.60
N VAL A 277 5.43 -21.58 6.16
CA VAL A 277 4.26 -22.47 6.18
C VAL A 277 4.18 -23.26 7.47
N ASP A 278 5.29 -23.91 7.85
CA ASP A 278 5.35 -24.86 8.95
C ASP A 278 6.47 -24.57 9.96
N ASN A 279 7.20 -23.48 9.74
CA ASN A 279 8.35 -23.06 10.53
C ASN A 279 9.52 -24.08 10.56
N SER A 280 9.51 -25.07 9.67
CA SER A 280 10.67 -25.97 9.50
C SER A 280 11.84 -25.24 8.86
N THR A 281 13.06 -25.67 9.16
CA THR A 281 14.27 -25.10 8.56
C THR A 281 14.38 -25.53 7.08
N ASP A 282 14.35 -24.56 6.16
CA ASP A 282 14.46 -24.78 4.72
C ASP A 282 15.75 -24.20 4.11
N ASN A 283 16.53 -23.46 4.89
CA ASN A 283 17.81 -22.85 4.50
C ASN A 283 17.73 -21.90 3.30
N LEU A 284 16.57 -21.28 3.07
CA LEU A 284 16.35 -20.28 2.02
C LEU A 284 16.57 -18.83 2.49
N GLY A 285 17.35 -18.65 3.55
CA GLY A 285 17.57 -17.34 4.14
C GLY A 285 18.25 -16.34 3.20
N SER A 286 19.23 -16.79 2.41
CA SER A 286 19.90 -15.94 1.43
C SER A 286 18.95 -15.46 0.35
N GLU A 287 18.13 -16.36 -0.18
CA GLU A 287 17.13 -16.06 -1.21
C GLU A 287 16.04 -15.13 -0.66
N ARG A 288 15.68 -15.27 0.63
CA ARG A 288 14.72 -14.35 1.29
C ARG A 288 15.30 -12.96 1.48
N VAL A 289 16.57 -12.86 1.88
CA VAL A 289 17.26 -11.55 1.94
C VAL A 289 17.26 -10.89 0.57
N ASP A 290 17.64 -11.63 -0.47
CA ASP A 290 17.69 -11.11 -1.84
C ASP A 290 16.29 -10.70 -2.33
N TYR A 291 15.25 -11.50 -2.03
CA TYR A 291 13.86 -11.15 -2.33
C TYR A 291 13.44 -9.85 -1.63
N LEU A 292 13.71 -9.71 -0.34
CA LEU A 292 13.39 -8.48 0.42
C LEU A 292 14.13 -7.27 -0.15
N ARG A 293 15.34 -7.44 -0.62
CA ARG A 293 16.10 -6.40 -1.33
C ARG A 293 15.53 -6.03 -2.70
N GLY A 294 14.61 -6.83 -3.26
CA GLY A 294 13.97 -6.57 -4.55
C GLY A 294 14.33 -7.56 -5.65
N VAL A 295 15.18 -8.56 -5.41
CA VAL A 295 15.47 -9.61 -6.41
C VAL A 295 14.22 -10.42 -6.67
N ARG A 296 13.93 -10.71 -7.95
CA ARG A 296 12.67 -11.36 -8.38
C ARG A 296 12.83 -12.77 -8.92
N ILE A 297 14.03 -13.32 -8.88
CA ILE A 297 14.34 -14.66 -9.45
C ILE A 297 13.44 -15.74 -8.83
N GLN A 298 13.28 -15.73 -7.52
CA GLN A 298 12.46 -16.72 -6.81
C GLN A 298 10.94 -16.57 -7.04
N GLU A 299 10.48 -15.45 -7.52
CA GLU A 299 9.07 -15.26 -7.88
C GLU A 299 8.63 -16.14 -9.06
N ASN A 300 9.57 -16.56 -9.92
CA ASN A 300 9.36 -17.37 -11.10
C ASN A 300 10.01 -18.76 -11.05
N ALA A 301 10.59 -19.15 -9.90
CA ALA A 301 11.22 -20.43 -9.73
C ALA A 301 10.21 -21.60 -9.87
N THR A 302 10.66 -22.73 -10.42
CA THR A 302 9.85 -23.96 -10.52
C THR A 302 9.71 -24.65 -9.17
N THR A 303 10.76 -24.60 -8.34
CA THR A 303 10.80 -25.13 -6.97
C THR A 303 11.08 -24.01 -5.99
N ASN A 304 10.54 -24.12 -4.79
CA ASN A 304 10.71 -23.12 -3.72
C ASN A 304 10.34 -21.68 -4.16
N ALA A 305 9.35 -21.54 -5.05
CA ALA A 305 8.96 -20.25 -5.56
C ALA A 305 8.33 -19.39 -4.47
N PHE A 306 8.75 -18.13 -4.41
CA PHE A 306 8.20 -17.13 -3.51
C PHE A 306 6.96 -16.43 -4.09
N ARG A 307 6.30 -15.63 -3.26
CA ARG A 307 5.15 -14.81 -3.67
C ARG A 307 5.56 -13.87 -4.81
N ARG A 308 4.74 -13.79 -5.84
CA ARG A 308 4.86 -12.77 -6.87
C ARG A 308 4.35 -11.44 -6.33
N ARG A 309 5.08 -10.37 -6.58
CA ARG A 309 4.73 -9.01 -6.18
C ARG A 309 4.46 -8.15 -7.41
N ALA A 310 3.43 -7.30 -7.37
CA ALA A 310 3.27 -6.26 -8.39
C ALA A 310 4.30 -5.14 -8.17
N SER A 311 4.53 -4.73 -6.93
CA SER A 311 5.56 -3.78 -6.52
C SER A 311 6.56 -4.40 -5.56
N VAL A 312 7.81 -3.91 -5.57
CA VAL A 312 8.83 -4.24 -4.55
C VAL A 312 8.49 -3.61 -3.21
N MET A 313 7.88 -2.42 -3.23
CA MET A 313 7.44 -1.72 -2.03
C MET A 313 6.14 -2.31 -1.49
N GLY A 314 6.10 -2.57 -0.19
CA GLY A 314 4.89 -2.98 0.52
C GLY A 314 3.93 -1.84 0.78
N ASP A 315 2.74 -2.18 1.23
CA ASP A 315 1.70 -1.22 1.58
C ASP A 315 2.12 -0.30 2.73
N ILE A 316 1.58 0.92 2.72
CA ILE A 316 1.82 1.96 3.71
C ILE A 316 0.46 2.38 4.26
N ILE A 317 0.08 1.81 5.42
CA ILE A 317 -1.27 2.00 5.99
C ILE A 317 -1.27 3.07 7.07
N ASN A 318 -0.55 2.84 8.17
CA ASN A 318 -0.54 3.75 9.33
C ASN A 318 0.71 4.62 9.37
N SER A 319 1.77 4.28 8.63
CA SER A 319 2.98 5.10 8.55
C SER A 319 2.76 6.26 7.60
N GLY A 320 2.71 7.48 8.12
CA GLY A 320 2.72 8.70 7.31
C GLY A 320 4.15 9.09 6.90
N PRO A 321 4.37 9.57 5.67
CA PRO A 321 5.67 10.10 5.27
C PRO A 321 6.03 11.35 6.07
N VAL A 322 7.33 11.52 6.34
CA VAL A 322 7.87 12.70 7.03
C VAL A 322 8.96 13.31 6.16
N PHE A 323 8.76 14.55 5.75
CA PHE A 323 9.77 15.32 5.01
C PHE A 323 10.73 16.00 5.98
N LYS A 324 12.03 15.91 5.70
CA LYS A 324 13.06 16.69 6.45
C LYS A 324 14.17 17.14 5.50
N LYS A 325 14.48 18.44 5.58
CA LYS A 325 15.65 19.04 4.94
C LYS A 325 16.49 19.78 5.98
N GLU A 326 16.04 20.93 6.41
CA GLU A 326 16.79 21.80 7.32
C GLU A 326 16.51 21.44 8.77
N ALA A 327 17.43 21.74 9.65
CA ALA A 327 17.19 21.69 11.09
C ALA A 327 16.18 22.77 11.48
N ASP A 328 15.40 22.51 12.54
CA ASP A 328 14.40 23.47 13.01
C ASP A 328 15.09 24.71 13.59
N ALA A 329 14.68 25.89 13.12
CA ALA A 329 15.43 27.11 13.29
C ALA A 329 15.57 27.62 14.75
N ASN A 330 14.82 27.07 15.74
CA ASN A 330 14.61 27.71 17.02
C ASN A 330 14.76 26.77 18.23
N LEU A 331 15.88 26.08 18.36
CA LEU A 331 16.26 25.54 19.67
C LEU A 331 17.06 26.62 20.41
N ALA A 332 16.34 27.46 21.13
CA ALA A 332 16.95 28.54 21.93
C ALA A 332 17.74 27.98 23.11
N GLY A 333 18.94 28.52 23.35
CA GLY A 333 19.70 28.30 24.57
C GLY A 333 20.98 27.48 24.44
N ASP A 334 21.28 26.87 23.29
CA ASP A 334 22.54 26.16 23.04
C ASP A 334 23.38 26.92 22.01
N SER A 335 24.59 27.35 22.40
CA SER A 335 25.48 28.17 21.57
C SER A 335 26.01 27.46 20.32
N ASP A 336 26.00 26.10 20.32
CA ASP A 336 26.54 25.30 19.23
C ASP A 336 25.45 24.96 18.16
N TYR A 337 24.19 25.11 18.54
CA TYR A 337 23.07 24.74 17.65
C TYR A 337 23.01 25.57 16.35
N PRO A 338 23.19 26.91 16.35
CA PRO A 338 23.16 27.66 15.10
C PRO A 338 24.20 27.25 14.09
N ALA A 339 25.38 26.83 14.54
CA ALA A 339 26.42 26.29 13.65
C ALA A 339 25.98 24.96 13.01
N PHE A 340 25.42 24.06 13.81
CA PHE A 340 24.85 22.81 13.33
C PHE A 340 23.72 23.08 12.34
N ALA A 341 22.73 23.91 12.69
CA ALA A 341 21.60 24.22 11.82
C ALA A 341 22.05 24.75 10.46
N LYS A 342 23.09 25.60 10.44
CA LYS A 342 23.67 26.10 9.19
C LYS A 342 24.24 24.97 8.30
N THR A 343 24.82 23.92 8.87
CA THR A 343 25.34 22.78 8.09
C THR A 343 24.23 21.99 7.41
N THR A 344 23.03 21.96 7.98
CA THR A 344 21.90 21.19 7.43
C THR A 344 21.21 21.89 6.25
N ALA A 345 21.46 23.18 6.01
CA ALA A 345 20.82 23.95 4.94
C ALA A 345 21.16 23.40 3.54
N SER A 346 22.36 22.80 3.37
CA SER A 346 22.82 22.22 2.10
C SER A 346 22.63 20.70 1.99
N ARG A 347 22.12 20.03 3.05
CA ARG A 347 21.93 18.57 3.00
C ARG A 347 20.83 18.17 2.03
N THR A 348 20.90 16.95 1.55
CA THR A 348 19.84 16.33 0.75
C THR A 348 18.53 16.28 1.54
N ALA A 349 17.46 16.76 0.92
CA ALA A 349 16.14 16.62 1.47
C ALA A 349 15.65 15.18 1.30
N ALA A 350 15.10 14.59 2.36
CA ALA A 350 14.63 13.22 2.38
C ALA A 350 13.19 13.12 2.89
N VAL A 351 12.49 12.08 2.43
CA VAL A 351 11.16 11.67 2.88
C VAL A 351 11.29 10.29 3.51
N TYR A 352 10.89 10.18 4.76
CA TYR A 352 10.98 8.97 5.56
C TYR A 352 9.61 8.38 5.81
N PHE A 353 9.45 7.08 5.65
CA PHE A 353 8.20 6.37 5.95
C PHE A 353 8.47 4.89 6.17
N GLY A 354 7.65 4.25 7.00
CA GLY A 354 7.65 2.81 7.15
C GLY A 354 6.72 2.13 6.14
N ALA A 355 7.02 0.89 5.79
CA ALA A 355 6.21 0.08 4.90
C ALA A 355 6.09 -1.36 5.42
N ASN A 356 5.05 -2.05 4.96
CA ASN A 356 4.77 -3.43 5.36
C ASN A 356 5.54 -4.48 4.53
N ASP A 357 6.58 -4.06 3.81
CA ASP A 357 7.65 -4.93 3.30
C ASP A 357 8.77 -5.20 4.32
N GLY A 358 8.61 -4.70 5.54
CA GLY A 358 9.53 -4.89 6.65
C GLY A 358 10.58 -3.79 6.80
N MET A 359 10.43 -2.63 6.13
CA MET A 359 11.45 -1.60 6.09
C MET A 359 10.92 -0.20 6.43
N LEU A 360 11.79 0.61 7.05
CA LEU A 360 11.72 2.06 6.94
C LEU A 360 12.50 2.47 5.69
N HIS A 361 11.90 3.30 4.84
CA HIS A 361 12.51 3.86 3.65
C HIS A 361 12.90 5.31 3.83
N ALA A 362 14.00 5.72 3.22
CA ALA A 362 14.42 7.11 3.07
C ALA A 362 14.59 7.41 1.58
N MET A 363 13.67 8.21 1.03
CA MET A 363 13.68 8.58 -0.38
C MET A 363 14.18 10.00 -0.56
N ARG A 364 15.02 10.26 -1.56
CA ARG A 364 15.45 11.61 -1.93
C ARG A 364 14.25 12.42 -2.44
N ALA A 365 14.00 13.55 -1.81
CA ALA A 365 12.80 14.33 -2.07
C ALA A 365 12.74 14.93 -3.49
N SER A 366 13.90 15.11 -4.17
CA SER A 366 13.94 15.69 -5.52
C SER A 366 13.39 14.74 -6.59
N ASP A 367 13.80 13.48 -6.58
CA ASP A 367 13.58 12.50 -7.67
C ASP A 367 13.13 11.11 -7.22
N GLY A 368 12.97 10.90 -5.91
CA GLY A 368 12.49 9.64 -5.37
C GLY A 368 13.51 8.49 -5.35
N LYS A 369 14.82 8.77 -5.55
CA LYS A 369 15.86 7.76 -5.35
C LYS A 369 15.88 7.31 -3.89
N GLU A 370 15.95 6.01 -3.65
CA GLU A 370 16.16 5.48 -2.32
C GLU A 370 17.59 5.80 -1.83
N LEU A 371 17.71 6.56 -0.75
CA LEU A 371 18.98 6.88 -0.13
C LEU A 371 19.46 5.73 0.75
N PHE A 372 18.56 5.18 1.54
CA PHE A 372 18.75 3.96 2.32
C PHE A 372 17.39 3.36 2.74
N ALA A 373 17.42 2.12 3.21
CA ALA A 373 16.33 1.50 3.93
C ALA A 373 16.85 0.83 5.21
N TYR A 374 15.96 0.62 6.16
CA TYR A 374 16.31 0.01 7.45
C TYR A 374 15.29 -1.06 7.83
N VAL A 375 15.78 -2.27 8.09
CA VAL A 375 15.00 -3.43 8.56
C VAL A 375 15.16 -3.53 10.08
N PRO A 376 14.16 -3.17 10.89
CA PRO A 376 14.25 -3.32 12.34
C PRO A 376 14.33 -4.79 12.76
N LEU A 377 15.15 -5.08 13.77
CA LEU A 377 15.24 -6.42 14.34
C LEU A 377 13.92 -6.88 14.96
N ALA A 378 13.14 -5.94 15.50
CA ALA A 378 11.83 -6.23 16.10
C ALA A 378 10.85 -6.93 15.13
N VAL A 379 10.94 -6.70 13.81
CA VAL A 379 10.08 -7.37 12.81
C VAL A 379 10.67 -8.67 12.27
N ALA A 380 11.87 -9.04 12.70
CA ALA A 380 12.65 -10.15 12.16
C ALA A 380 11.91 -11.50 12.14
N ALA A 381 11.16 -11.80 13.20
CA ALA A 381 10.45 -13.06 13.36
C ALA A 381 9.41 -13.36 12.27
N ASN A 382 8.96 -12.34 11.55
CA ASN A 382 7.90 -12.43 10.55
C ASN A 382 8.38 -12.18 9.10
N LEU A 383 9.66 -11.85 8.89
CA LEU A 383 10.16 -11.47 7.55
C LEU A 383 10.01 -12.59 6.52
N ASN A 384 10.15 -13.86 6.92
CA ASN A 384 9.95 -15.00 6.03
C ASN A 384 8.52 -15.07 5.46
N ARG A 385 7.51 -14.60 6.19
CA ARG A 385 6.10 -14.60 5.76
C ARG A 385 5.86 -13.76 4.52
N LEU A 386 6.66 -12.73 4.30
CA LEU A 386 6.60 -11.90 3.10
C LEU A 386 6.85 -12.70 1.80
N THR A 387 7.56 -13.83 1.89
CA THR A 387 7.84 -14.72 0.75
C THR A 387 6.78 -15.79 0.51
N SER A 388 5.80 -15.92 1.41
CA SER A 388 4.78 -16.96 1.35
C SER A 388 3.81 -16.76 0.19
N LYS A 389 3.55 -17.80 -0.61
CA LYS A 389 2.48 -17.79 -1.62
C LYS A 389 1.08 -17.66 -1.02
N SER A 390 0.91 -18.10 0.22
CA SER A 390 -0.31 -17.95 1.01
C SER A 390 -0.19 -16.76 1.95
N TYR A 391 0.46 -15.68 1.51
CA TYR A 391 0.68 -14.50 2.30
C TYR A 391 -0.63 -13.95 2.87
N GLN A 392 -0.67 -13.78 4.17
CA GLN A 392 -1.71 -13.05 4.87
C GLN A 392 -1.12 -11.72 5.32
N HIS A 393 -1.82 -10.64 5.03
CA HIS A 393 -1.36 -9.32 5.39
C HIS A 393 -1.09 -9.20 6.88
N THR A 394 0.06 -8.67 7.20
CA THR A 394 0.53 -8.42 8.56
C THR A 394 1.29 -7.09 8.56
N PRO A 395 1.05 -6.21 9.53
CA PRO A 395 1.85 -5.00 9.67
C PRO A 395 3.31 -5.33 10.04
N TYR A 396 4.24 -4.47 9.61
CA TYR A 396 5.67 -4.56 9.92
C TYR A 396 6.19 -3.22 10.44
N VAL A 397 6.65 -2.32 9.59
CA VAL A 397 7.10 -0.98 9.99
C VAL A 397 5.97 0.00 9.73
N ASP A 398 4.97 -0.05 10.59
CA ASP A 398 3.67 0.61 10.38
C ASP A 398 3.48 1.85 11.27
N GLY A 399 4.50 2.23 12.02
CA GLY A 399 4.51 3.44 12.84
C GLY A 399 4.93 4.68 12.04
N VAL A 400 4.42 5.85 12.44
CA VAL A 400 4.83 7.14 11.85
C VAL A 400 6.19 7.54 12.41
N PRO A 401 7.24 7.71 11.58
CA PRO A 401 8.53 8.17 12.07
C PRO A 401 8.46 9.63 12.53
N ARG A 402 9.28 9.97 13.53
CA ARG A 402 9.50 11.35 13.98
C ARG A 402 10.95 11.73 13.72
N VAL A 403 11.16 12.92 13.17
CA VAL A 403 12.49 13.43 12.86
C VAL A 403 12.68 14.77 13.53
N GLY A 404 13.71 14.87 14.35
CA GLY A 404 14.02 16.08 15.10
C GLY A 404 15.51 16.17 15.46
N GLU A 405 15.90 17.29 16.06
CA GLU A 405 17.27 17.54 16.46
C GLU A 405 17.49 17.15 17.92
N ALA A 406 18.59 16.45 18.19
CA ALA A 406 19.01 16.08 19.53
C ALA A 406 20.52 16.25 19.71
N LYS A 407 20.95 16.67 20.90
CA LYS A 407 22.36 16.71 21.28
C LYS A 407 22.75 15.38 21.92
N ILE A 408 23.56 14.58 21.22
CA ILE A 408 24.04 13.29 21.70
C ILE A 408 25.51 13.44 22.08
N GLY A 409 25.79 13.32 23.36
CA GLY A 409 27.09 13.69 23.90
C GLY A 409 27.36 15.19 23.69
N THR A 410 28.41 15.52 22.93
CA THR A 410 28.78 16.90 22.61
C THR A 410 28.34 17.37 21.22
N LYS A 411 27.66 16.51 20.43
CA LYS A 411 27.33 16.79 19.02
C LYS A 411 25.83 16.86 18.81
N TRP A 412 25.38 17.88 18.09
CA TRP A 412 24.03 17.95 17.54
C TRP A 412 23.86 16.97 16.38
N ARG A 413 22.72 16.32 16.31
CA ARG A 413 22.34 15.36 15.27
C ARG A 413 20.87 15.55 14.91
N THR A 414 20.52 15.19 13.68
CA THR A 414 19.14 14.96 13.31
C THR A 414 18.85 13.48 13.54
N VAL A 415 17.91 13.19 14.42
CA VAL A 415 17.53 11.84 14.84
C VAL A 415 16.15 11.51 14.28
N LEU A 416 16.03 10.36 13.65
CA LEU A 416 14.76 9.73 13.32
C LEU A 416 14.49 8.68 14.40
N ALA A 417 13.32 8.73 15.00
CA ALA A 417 12.81 7.69 15.90
C ALA A 417 11.46 7.17 15.40
N SER A 418 11.23 5.86 15.49
CA SER A 418 9.97 5.25 15.11
C SER A 418 9.65 4.03 15.97
N GLY A 419 8.37 3.82 16.25
CA GLY A 419 7.83 2.53 16.64
C GLY A 419 7.42 1.70 15.43
N MET A 420 7.04 0.45 15.67
CA MET A 420 6.57 -0.46 14.61
C MET A 420 5.05 -0.43 14.42
N GLY A 421 4.30 0.42 15.14
CA GLY A 421 2.84 0.39 15.11
C GLY A 421 2.30 -0.99 15.54
N GLY A 422 1.46 -1.58 14.69
CA GLY A 422 0.94 -2.95 14.89
C GLY A 422 1.94 -4.06 14.55
N GLY A 423 3.12 -3.74 13.99
CA GLY A 423 4.02 -4.74 13.41
C GLY A 423 4.88 -5.48 14.42
N ALA A 424 5.30 -4.82 15.49
CA ALA A 424 6.13 -5.42 16.54
C ALA A 424 6.17 -4.54 17.80
N GLN A 425 6.68 -5.12 18.87
CA GLN A 425 6.87 -4.45 20.16
C GLN A 425 8.30 -3.89 20.23
N GLY A 426 8.46 -2.65 19.84
CA GLY A 426 9.78 -2.03 19.86
C GLY A 426 9.82 -0.62 19.27
N VAL A 427 10.95 0.01 19.48
CA VAL A 427 11.31 1.33 18.94
C VAL A 427 12.75 1.29 18.44
N PHE A 428 13.05 2.11 17.44
CA PHE A 428 14.42 2.32 16.97
C PHE A 428 14.72 3.79 16.76
N ALA A 429 16.01 4.13 16.77
CA ALA A 429 16.48 5.46 16.46
C ALA A 429 17.68 5.43 15.51
N LEU A 430 17.66 6.32 14.52
CA LEU A 430 18.66 6.46 13.47
C LEU A 430 19.22 7.88 13.45
N ASP A 431 20.53 8.01 13.23
CA ASP A 431 21.16 9.29 12.91
C ASP A 431 21.00 9.58 11.41
N VAL A 432 20.12 10.50 11.09
CA VAL A 432 19.82 10.93 9.72
C VAL A 432 20.35 12.35 9.44
N THR A 433 21.39 12.76 10.16
CA THR A 433 22.03 14.07 9.95
C THR A 433 22.51 14.24 8.53
N ASP A 434 23.06 13.17 7.94
CA ASP A 434 23.45 13.09 6.53
C ASP A 434 22.84 11.84 5.91
N PRO A 435 21.70 11.98 5.22
CA PRO A 435 20.99 10.82 4.68
C PRO A 435 21.66 10.18 3.44
N ASP A 436 22.54 10.89 2.73
CA ASP A 436 23.30 10.35 1.59
C ASP A 436 24.37 9.35 2.04
N HIS A 437 24.92 9.55 3.25
CA HIS A 437 25.99 8.74 3.82
C HIS A 437 25.48 7.94 5.03
N PHE A 438 24.38 7.22 4.84
CA PHE A 438 23.92 6.25 5.84
C PHE A 438 24.78 4.97 5.71
N GLU A 439 25.45 4.58 6.78
CA GLU A 439 26.44 3.49 6.81
C GLU A 439 26.24 2.57 8.02
N ASP A 440 26.77 1.35 7.94
CA ASP A 440 26.68 0.34 8.98
C ASP A 440 27.60 0.58 10.20
N GLY A 441 28.49 1.56 10.08
CA GLY A 441 29.46 1.88 11.13
C GLY A 441 30.76 1.10 11.04
N SER A 442 30.99 0.31 9.99
CA SER A 442 32.29 -0.35 9.75
C SER A 442 33.43 0.66 9.59
N THR A 443 33.11 1.88 9.17
CA THR A 443 34.02 3.03 9.10
C THR A 443 34.02 3.90 10.36
N GLY A 444 33.35 3.50 11.44
CA GLY A 444 33.23 4.25 12.70
C GLY A 444 32.11 5.30 12.72
N GLN A 445 31.27 5.36 11.70
CA GLN A 445 30.17 6.33 11.58
C GLN A 445 28.79 5.67 11.56
N GLY A 446 28.60 4.63 12.37
CA GLY A 446 27.30 3.93 12.47
C GLY A 446 26.13 4.88 12.69
N LYS A 447 25.09 4.70 11.88
CA LYS A 447 23.92 5.56 11.85
C LYS A 447 22.74 4.98 12.64
N VAL A 448 22.78 3.69 13.00
CA VAL A 448 21.79 3.10 13.92
C VAL A 448 22.22 3.44 15.34
N LEU A 449 21.41 4.20 16.04
CA LEU A 449 21.70 4.64 17.40
C LEU A 449 21.35 3.57 18.42
N PHE A 450 20.13 3.02 18.32
CA PHE A 450 19.66 1.89 19.13
C PHE A 450 18.40 1.26 18.56
N GLU A 451 18.12 0.06 19.01
CA GLU A 451 16.78 -0.56 19.08
C GLU A 451 16.50 -1.01 20.50
N PHE A 452 15.22 -0.90 20.90
CA PHE A 452 14.71 -1.42 22.16
C PHE A 452 13.42 -2.17 21.90
N THR A 453 13.34 -3.42 22.33
CA THR A 453 12.25 -4.33 21.99
C THR A 453 11.74 -5.07 23.23
N ASP A 454 10.72 -5.91 23.08
CA ASP A 454 10.23 -6.85 24.09
C ASP A 454 11.29 -7.85 24.57
N GLN A 455 12.34 -8.09 23.79
CA GLN A 455 13.49 -8.89 24.23
C GLN A 455 14.38 -8.17 25.24
N ASP A 456 14.39 -6.84 25.23
CA ASP A 456 15.13 -6.01 26.18
C ASP A 456 14.32 -5.79 27.46
N ASP A 457 12.98 -5.64 27.33
CA ASP A 457 12.04 -5.61 28.44
C ASP A 457 10.70 -6.24 28.03
N PRO A 458 10.29 -7.38 28.64
CA PRO A 458 9.04 -8.08 28.32
C PRO A 458 7.77 -7.25 28.52
N ARG A 459 7.85 -6.10 29.18
CA ARG A 459 6.74 -5.17 29.36
C ARG A 459 6.59 -4.21 28.17
N MET A 460 7.51 -4.24 27.22
CA MET A 460 7.41 -3.43 26.01
C MET A 460 6.18 -3.84 25.21
N GLY A 461 5.28 -2.89 25.00
CA GLY A 461 4.09 -3.05 24.15
C GLY A 461 4.29 -2.49 22.75
N ASN A 462 3.26 -2.63 21.92
CA ASN A 462 3.23 -1.97 20.62
C ASN A 462 3.19 -0.45 20.79
N VAL A 463 4.02 0.24 20.04
CA VAL A 463 4.05 1.72 20.02
C VAL A 463 3.14 2.20 18.91
N LEU A 464 1.88 2.51 19.27
CA LEU A 464 0.83 2.94 18.35
C LEU A 464 0.71 4.46 18.25
N THR A 465 1.43 5.21 19.09
CA THR A 465 1.31 6.68 19.15
C THR A 465 1.99 7.35 17.97
N GLN A 466 1.34 8.39 17.52
CA GLN A 466 1.84 9.34 16.54
C GLN A 466 2.70 10.41 17.22
#